data_61c4dfdb06d4c74efc78bcf0b93a28aa
#
_entry.id   61c4dfdb06d4c74efc78bcf0b93a28aa
#
_cell.length_a   1.000
_cell.length_b   1.000
_cell.length_c   1.000
_cell.angle_alpha   90.00
_cell.angle_beta   90.00
_cell.angle_gamma   90.00
#
_symmetry.space_group_name_H-M   'P 1'
#
loop_
_entity.id
_entity.type
_entity.pdbx_description
1 polymer ?
#
loop_
_entity_poly.entity_id
_entity_poly.type
_entity_poly.pdbx_seq_one_letter_code
_entity_poly.pdbx_strand_id
1 'polypeptide(L)'
;MKHNSPRLTDGISRFLITVMGIVMMIAGIRLLIMGVDNFIQPIRHAGWVTTSANVTDISETVIKNNFFRNKRTRIHYMWTYEYVVDGTHYTGEFGPLANSVTVGKSIQIKFDPDAPENSTGFIEPSFSDIVLAVIGLVVAV
;
A
#
# COMPACT_ATOMS: atom_id res chain seq x y z
N MET A 1 -36.08 48.38 20.04
CA MET A 1 -36.20 47.10 19.31
C MET A 1 -34.92 46.87 18.54
N LYS A 2 -34.07 45.91 18.99
CA LYS A 2 -32.83 45.53 18.28
C LYS A 2 -33.18 44.43 17.31
N HIS A 3 -33.16 44.73 16.03
CA HIS A 3 -33.33 43.76 14.95
C HIS A 3 -32.03 42.94 14.88
N ASN A 4 -32.05 41.72 15.43
CA ASN A 4 -30.99 40.72 15.22
C ASN A 4 -31.23 40.11 13.84
N SER A 5 -30.59 40.65 12.83
CA SER A 5 -30.47 39.97 11.54
C SER A 5 -29.58 38.73 11.72
N PRO A 6 -30.02 37.53 11.33
CA PRO A 6 -29.20 36.34 11.38
C PRO A 6 -27.97 36.59 10.48
N ARG A 7 -26.78 36.49 11.08
CA ARG A 7 -25.54 36.77 10.38
C ARG A 7 -25.33 35.70 9.31
N LEU A 8 -25.20 36.10 8.06
CA LEU A 8 -24.83 35.27 6.93
C LEU A 8 -23.61 34.36 7.24
N THR A 9 -22.75 34.79 8.17
CA THR A 9 -21.61 34.04 8.68
C THR A 9 -21.97 32.71 9.34
N ASP A 10 -23.16 32.58 9.98
CA ASP A 10 -23.57 31.34 10.68
C ASP A 10 -23.96 30.22 9.70
N GLY A 11 -24.52 30.57 8.54
CA GLY A 11 -24.82 29.62 7.48
C GLY A 11 -23.55 29.09 6.77
N ILE A 12 -22.63 29.99 6.50
CA ILE A 12 -21.36 29.65 5.84
C ILE A 12 -20.48 28.78 6.76
N SER A 13 -20.41 29.11 8.06
CA SER A 13 -19.62 28.30 9.00
C SER A 13 -20.16 26.89 9.17
N ARG A 14 -21.50 26.74 9.26
CA ARG A 14 -22.15 25.41 9.33
C ARG A 14 -21.89 24.59 8.05
N PHE A 15 -22.00 25.22 6.89
CA PHE A 15 -21.71 24.57 5.61
C PHE A 15 -20.26 24.11 5.54
N LEU A 16 -19.27 24.95 5.93
CA LEU A 16 -17.85 24.59 5.95
C LEU A 16 -17.56 23.44 6.91
N ILE A 17 -18.16 23.44 8.10
CA ILE A 17 -18.00 22.35 9.09
C ILE A 17 -18.56 21.04 8.53
N THR A 18 -19.72 21.07 7.87
CA THR A 18 -20.31 19.87 7.27
C THR A 18 -19.46 19.32 6.14
N VAL A 19 -18.97 20.18 5.23
CA VAL A 19 -18.09 19.78 4.14
C VAL A 19 -16.79 19.19 4.67
N MET A 20 -16.19 19.81 5.68
CA MET A 20 -14.97 19.32 6.33
C MET A 20 -15.18 17.96 7.01
N GLY A 21 -16.34 17.75 7.66
CA GLY A 21 -16.72 16.47 8.24
C GLY A 21 -16.85 15.36 7.18
N ILE A 22 -17.47 15.65 6.04
CA ILE A 22 -17.61 14.69 4.93
C ILE A 22 -16.23 14.33 4.36
N VAL A 23 -15.35 15.31 4.17
CA VAL A 23 -13.99 15.06 3.66
C VAL A 23 -13.18 14.20 4.62
N MET A 24 -13.25 14.48 5.94
CA MET A 24 -12.61 13.65 6.96
C MET A 24 -13.16 12.22 7.00
N MET A 25 -14.46 12.05 6.86
CA MET A 25 -15.09 10.74 6.84
C MET A 25 -14.64 9.92 5.61
N ILE A 26 -14.57 10.53 4.44
CA ILE A 26 -14.07 9.86 3.22
C ILE A 26 -12.57 9.49 3.38
N ALA A 27 -11.77 10.38 3.95
CA ALA A 27 -10.36 10.11 4.22
C ALA A 27 -10.18 8.96 5.23
N GLY A 28 -10.98 8.93 6.31
CA GLY A 28 -10.99 7.85 7.30
C GLY A 28 -11.36 6.49 6.70
N ILE A 29 -12.39 6.43 5.86
CA ILE A 29 -12.80 5.19 5.16
C ILE A 29 -11.66 4.70 4.23
N ARG A 30 -11.00 5.59 3.51
CA ARG A 30 -9.85 5.23 2.65
C ARG A 30 -8.69 4.65 3.45
N LEU A 31 -8.36 5.26 4.59
CA LEU A 31 -7.31 4.76 5.48
C LEU A 31 -7.66 3.40 6.08
N LEU A 32 -8.93 3.16 6.44
CA LEU A 32 -9.41 1.87 6.91
C LEU A 32 -9.26 0.78 5.83
N ILE A 33 -9.66 1.05 4.60
CA ILE A 33 -9.54 0.09 3.48
C ILE A 33 -8.05 -0.26 3.26
N MET A 34 -7.17 0.75 3.19
CA MET A 34 -5.73 0.52 3.04
C MET A 34 -5.11 -0.25 4.22
N GLY A 35 -5.56 0.03 5.44
CA GLY A 35 -5.09 -0.67 6.64
C GLY A 35 -5.53 -2.13 6.67
N VAL A 36 -6.76 -2.42 6.27
CA VAL A 36 -7.32 -3.78 6.21
C VAL A 36 -6.59 -4.63 5.18
N ASP A 37 -6.31 -4.09 3.98
CA ASP A 37 -5.58 -4.81 2.94
C ASP A 37 -4.18 -5.21 3.40
N ASN A 38 -3.47 -4.32 4.08
CA ASN A 38 -2.14 -4.61 4.64
C ASN A 38 -2.16 -5.63 5.78
N PHE A 39 -3.27 -5.73 6.51
CA PHE A 39 -3.43 -6.68 7.61
C PHE A 39 -3.88 -8.08 7.15
N ILE A 40 -4.66 -8.16 6.07
CA ILE A 40 -5.17 -9.42 5.53
C ILE A 40 -4.08 -10.17 4.74
N GLN A 41 -3.14 -9.48 4.11
CA GLN A 41 -2.05 -10.11 3.35
C GLN A 41 -1.24 -11.13 4.17
N PRO A 42 -0.75 -10.81 5.38
CA PRO A 42 -0.03 -11.79 6.20
C PRO A 42 -0.89 -13.00 6.58
N ILE A 43 -2.20 -12.81 6.79
CA ILE A 43 -3.14 -13.87 7.16
C ILE A 43 -3.41 -14.80 5.97
N ARG A 44 -3.57 -14.27 4.76
CA ARG A 44 -3.73 -15.05 3.53
C ARG A 44 -2.55 -15.95 3.24
N HIS A 45 -1.34 -15.50 3.62
CA HIS A 45 -0.10 -16.23 3.39
C HIS A 45 0.42 -16.95 4.66
N ALA A 46 -0.42 -17.14 5.68
CA ALA A 46 0.00 -17.77 6.94
C ALA A 46 0.44 -19.24 6.76
N GLY A 47 -0.12 -19.94 5.75
CA GLY A 47 0.27 -21.31 5.38
C GLY A 47 1.38 -21.38 4.32
N TRP A 48 1.83 -20.26 3.79
CA TRP A 48 2.82 -20.23 2.73
C TRP A 48 4.23 -20.50 3.25
N VAL A 49 5.00 -21.22 2.46
CA VAL A 49 6.37 -21.63 2.78
C VAL A 49 7.36 -20.56 2.28
N THR A 50 8.35 -20.25 3.12
CA THR A 50 9.42 -19.32 2.75
C THR A 50 10.54 -20.08 2.03
N THR A 51 10.98 -19.56 0.89
CA THR A 51 12.13 -20.09 0.14
C THR A 51 12.99 -18.95 -0.40
N SER A 52 14.20 -19.28 -0.85
CA SER A 52 15.08 -18.34 -1.53
C SER A 52 14.79 -18.31 -3.03
N ALA A 53 14.74 -17.13 -3.60
CA ALA A 53 14.62 -16.90 -5.02
C ALA A 53 15.75 -16.01 -5.53
N ASN A 54 16.11 -16.14 -6.78
CA ASN A 54 17.11 -15.29 -7.43
C ASN A 54 16.41 -14.27 -8.34
N VAL A 55 16.78 -13.00 -8.22
CA VAL A 55 16.27 -11.95 -9.12
C VAL A 55 16.90 -12.14 -10.49
N THR A 56 16.05 -12.37 -11.50
CA THR A 56 16.47 -12.64 -12.89
C THR A 56 16.33 -11.41 -13.77
N ASP A 57 15.38 -10.53 -13.49
CA ASP A 57 15.16 -9.31 -14.26
C ASP A 57 14.59 -8.18 -13.39
N ILE A 58 14.80 -6.94 -13.85
CA ILE A 58 14.31 -5.73 -13.18
C ILE A 58 13.76 -4.81 -14.26
N SER A 59 12.47 -4.56 -14.23
CA SER A 59 11.83 -3.56 -15.08
C SER A 59 11.55 -2.27 -14.33
N GLU A 60 11.79 -1.14 -14.99
CA GLU A 60 11.55 0.19 -14.46
C GLU A 60 10.25 0.76 -15.02
N THR A 61 9.37 1.21 -14.14
CA THR A 61 8.15 1.94 -14.52
C THR A 61 8.23 3.37 -14.01
N VAL A 62 8.17 4.32 -14.93
CA VAL A 62 8.20 5.74 -14.60
C VAL A 62 6.78 6.26 -14.44
N ILE A 63 6.38 6.58 -13.22
CA ILE A 63 5.09 7.21 -12.94
C ILE A 63 5.28 8.73 -12.88
N LYS A 64 4.75 9.42 -13.90
CA LYS A 64 4.70 10.89 -13.93
C LYS A 64 3.41 11.36 -13.29
N ASN A 65 3.49 11.92 -12.11
CA ASN A 65 2.33 12.51 -11.44
C ASN A 65 2.21 13.99 -11.83
N ASN A 66 1.24 14.30 -12.70
CA ASN A 66 0.96 15.66 -13.18
C ASN A 66 -0.05 16.41 -12.29
N PHE A 67 -0.36 15.88 -11.11
CA PHE A 67 -1.31 16.49 -10.19
C PHE A 67 -0.59 17.60 -9.40
N PHE A 68 -1.03 18.85 -9.59
CA PHE A 68 -0.42 20.06 -9.02
C PHE A 68 1.02 20.38 -9.52
N ARG A 69 1.25 21.60 -9.83
CA ARG A 69 2.43 22.37 -10.28
C ARG A 69 3.85 21.80 -9.98
N ASN A 70 3.97 20.69 -9.27
CA ASN A 70 5.19 19.96 -8.98
C ASN A 70 5.21 18.63 -9.77
N LYS A 71 5.90 18.64 -10.90
CA LYS A 71 6.21 17.43 -11.67
C LYS A 71 7.15 16.54 -10.84
N ARG A 72 6.61 15.62 -10.05
CA ARG A 72 7.42 14.60 -9.38
C ARG A 72 7.41 13.33 -10.22
N THR A 73 8.55 12.98 -10.74
CA THR A 73 8.79 11.69 -11.38
C THR A 73 9.17 10.69 -10.29
N ARG A 74 8.45 9.58 -10.19
CA ARG A 74 8.80 8.46 -9.32
C ARG A 74 9.14 7.27 -10.21
N ILE A 75 10.26 6.64 -9.96
CA ILE A 75 10.66 5.39 -10.59
C ILE A 75 10.23 4.27 -9.66
N HIS A 76 9.50 3.32 -10.19
CA HIS A 76 9.12 2.10 -9.51
C HIS A 76 9.76 0.92 -10.22
N TYR A 77 10.20 -0.06 -9.45
CA TYR A 77 10.88 -1.25 -9.91
C TYR A 77 9.97 -2.47 -9.74
N MET A 78 9.83 -3.27 -10.78
CA MET A 78 9.26 -4.62 -10.71
C MET A 78 10.41 -5.60 -10.83
N TRP A 79 10.49 -6.53 -9.91
CA TRP A 79 11.50 -7.58 -9.90
C TRP A 79 10.88 -8.88 -10.37
N THR A 80 11.47 -9.47 -11.37
CA THR A 80 11.19 -10.84 -11.76
C THR A 80 12.19 -11.74 -11.06
N TYR A 81 11.73 -12.80 -10.44
CA TYR A 81 12.57 -13.74 -9.70
C TYR A 81 12.22 -15.18 -10.08
N GLU A 82 13.20 -16.07 -9.94
CA GLU A 82 13.08 -17.50 -10.15
C GLU A 82 13.39 -18.25 -8.87
N TYR A 83 12.63 -19.31 -8.61
CA TYR A 83 12.82 -20.20 -7.47
C TYR A 83 12.50 -21.65 -7.87
N VAL A 84 12.96 -22.61 -7.06
CA VAL A 84 12.81 -24.04 -7.32
C VAL A 84 12.05 -24.67 -6.17
N VAL A 85 11.02 -25.44 -6.52
CA VAL A 85 10.24 -26.28 -5.56
C VAL A 85 10.23 -27.69 -6.12
N ASP A 86 10.72 -28.64 -5.35
CA ASP A 86 10.78 -30.07 -5.72
C ASP A 86 11.41 -30.35 -7.10
N GLY A 87 12.43 -29.55 -7.46
CA GLY A 87 13.14 -29.66 -8.75
C GLY A 87 12.46 -28.97 -9.93
N THR A 88 11.30 -28.36 -9.73
CA THR A 88 10.58 -27.58 -10.75
C THR A 88 10.88 -26.09 -10.59
N HIS A 89 11.16 -25.42 -11.69
CA HIS A 89 11.43 -23.99 -11.73
C HIS A 89 10.14 -23.20 -11.87
N TYR A 90 9.98 -22.18 -11.03
CA TYR A 90 8.87 -21.24 -11.04
C TYR A 90 9.40 -19.82 -11.15
N THR A 91 8.61 -18.95 -11.75
CA THR A 91 8.93 -17.54 -11.89
C THR A 91 7.82 -16.70 -11.25
N GLY A 92 8.19 -15.67 -10.54
CA GLY A 92 7.26 -14.73 -9.94
C GLY A 92 7.68 -13.28 -10.17
N GLU A 93 6.76 -12.37 -9.92
CA GLU A 93 6.99 -10.92 -9.98
C GLU A 93 6.66 -10.27 -8.65
N PHE A 94 7.41 -9.25 -8.30
CA PHE A 94 7.20 -8.51 -7.06
C PHE A 94 7.46 -7.00 -7.26
N GLY A 95 6.51 -6.20 -6.84
CA GLY A 95 6.54 -4.73 -6.94
C GLY A 95 5.13 -4.13 -6.98
N PRO A 96 5.02 -2.82 -7.19
CA PRO A 96 6.10 -1.86 -7.48
C PRO A 96 6.86 -1.42 -6.22
N LEU A 97 8.18 -1.37 -6.30
CA LEU A 97 9.07 -1.00 -5.20
C LEU A 97 9.79 0.33 -5.47
N ALA A 98 10.09 1.07 -4.40
CA ALA A 98 10.84 2.32 -4.50
C ALA A 98 12.36 2.10 -4.67
N ASN A 99 12.86 0.91 -4.30
CA ASN A 99 14.27 0.57 -4.33
C ASN A 99 14.54 -0.45 -5.44
N SER A 100 15.64 -0.28 -6.17
CA SER A 100 16.15 -1.30 -7.06
C SER A 100 17.01 -2.32 -6.26
N VAL A 101 17.07 -3.52 -6.79
CA VAL A 101 17.99 -4.55 -6.34
C VAL A 101 18.88 -4.92 -7.53
N THR A 102 19.92 -5.65 -7.32
CA THR A 102 20.79 -6.11 -8.43
C THR A 102 20.29 -7.45 -8.93
N VAL A 103 20.27 -7.63 -10.26
CA VAL A 103 20.05 -8.95 -10.89
C VAL A 103 21.06 -9.95 -10.35
N GLY A 104 20.63 -11.17 -10.08
CA GLY A 104 21.43 -12.22 -9.45
C GLY A 104 21.42 -12.18 -7.93
N LYS A 105 20.79 -11.17 -7.29
CA LYS A 105 20.63 -11.14 -5.84
C LYS A 105 19.62 -12.19 -5.38
N SER A 106 19.98 -12.91 -4.31
CA SER A 106 19.04 -13.80 -3.63
C SER A 106 18.12 -12.98 -2.74
N ILE A 107 16.82 -13.27 -2.82
CA ILE A 107 15.76 -12.69 -1.99
C ILE A 107 14.97 -13.81 -1.32
N GLN A 108 14.29 -13.49 -0.24
CA GLN A 108 13.32 -14.40 0.36
C GLN A 108 11.93 -14.12 -0.20
N ILE A 109 11.24 -15.20 -0.56
CA ILE A 109 9.87 -15.17 -1.05
C ILE A 109 9.01 -16.14 -0.25
N LYS A 110 7.70 -15.99 -0.33
CA LYS A 110 6.74 -16.99 0.10
C LYS A 110 5.99 -17.55 -1.08
N PHE A 111 5.73 -18.85 -1.07
CA PHE A 111 4.93 -19.53 -2.08
C PHE A 111 3.87 -20.42 -1.43
N ASP A 112 2.79 -20.63 -2.16
CA ASP A 112 1.72 -21.55 -1.75
C ASP A 112 2.17 -22.99 -1.96
N PRO A 113 2.27 -23.83 -0.91
CA PRO A 113 2.68 -25.23 -1.08
C PRO A 113 1.69 -26.06 -1.91
N ASP A 114 0.41 -25.68 -1.94
CA ASP A 114 -0.62 -26.36 -2.72
C ASP A 114 -0.67 -25.90 -4.19
N ALA A 115 -0.13 -24.72 -4.48
CA ALA A 115 -0.05 -24.11 -5.81
C ALA A 115 1.26 -23.33 -5.93
N PRO A 116 2.41 -24.01 -6.16
CA PRO A 116 3.74 -23.40 -6.12
C PRO A 116 3.98 -22.25 -7.10
N GLU A 117 3.18 -22.13 -8.15
CA GLU A 117 3.20 -20.99 -9.08
C GLU A 117 2.73 -19.68 -8.44
N ASN A 118 1.99 -19.75 -7.34
CA ASN A 118 1.56 -18.59 -6.58
C ASN A 118 2.64 -18.21 -5.57
N SER A 119 3.29 -17.11 -5.78
CA SER A 119 4.34 -16.62 -4.91
C SER A 119 4.28 -15.11 -4.71
N THR A 120 4.88 -14.64 -3.63
CA THR A 120 5.01 -13.21 -3.34
C THR A 120 6.35 -12.92 -2.66
N GLY A 121 6.92 -11.76 -2.95
CA GLY A 121 8.07 -11.27 -2.20
C GLY A 121 7.73 -11.11 -0.73
N PHE A 122 8.66 -11.50 0.15
CA PHE A 122 8.50 -11.31 1.58
C PHE A 122 8.83 -9.86 1.93
N ILE A 123 7.81 -9.09 2.33
CA ILE A 123 7.99 -7.82 3.00
C ILE A 123 7.62 -8.04 4.46
N GLU A 124 8.59 -7.91 5.36
CA GLU A 124 8.26 -7.77 6.76
C GLU A 124 7.42 -6.49 6.93
N PRO A 125 6.26 -6.55 7.62
CA PRO A 125 5.49 -5.34 7.88
C PRO A 125 6.37 -4.32 8.57
N SER A 126 6.51 -3.15 7.97
CA SER A 126 7.30 -2.08 8.55
C SER A 126 6.60 -1.60 9.84
N PHE A 127 7.38 -1.29 10.86
CA PHE A 127 6.85 -0.69 12.09
C PHE A 127 5.99 0.55 11.81
N SER A 128 6.29 1.30 10.74
CA SER A 128 5.49 2.44 10.28
C SER A 128 4.08 2.05 9.83
N ASP A 129 3.88 0.86 9.26
CA ASP A 129 2.56 0.40 8.78
C ASP A 129 1.66 0.06 9.96
N ILE A 130 2.23 -0.52 11.02
CA ILE A 130 1.53 -0.80 12.27
C ILE A 130 1.11 0.51 12.97
N VAL A 131 2.00 1.49 13.02
CA VAL A 131 1.72 2.81 13.62
C VAL A 131 0.61 3.53 12.86
N LEU A 132 0.64 3.50 11.52
CA LEU A 132 -0.41 4.11 10.68
C LEU A 132 -1.77 3.45 10.89
N ALA A 133 -1.81 2.12 11.02
CA ALA A 133 -3.05 1.38 11.30
C ALA A 133 -3.64 1.76 12.66
N VAL A 134 -2.79 1.90 13.70
CA VAL A 134 -3.21 2.31 15.04
C VAL A 134 -3.71 3.76 15.05
N ILE A 135 -3.01 4.68 14.38
CA ILE A 135 -3.43 6.08 14.27
C ILE A 135 -4.77 6.18 13.53
N GLY A 136 -4.94 5.43 12.43
CA GLY A 136 -6.19 5.37 11.69
C GLY A 136 -7.38 4.90 12.54
N LEU A 137 -7.16 3.93 13.42
CA LEU A 137 -8.18 3.43 14.35
C LEU A 137 -8.55 4.48 15.41
N VAL A 138 -7.58 5.20 15.95
CA VAL A 138 -7.80 6.24 16.98
C VAL A 138 -8.55 7.45 16.40
N VAL A 139 -8.32 7.79 15.13
CA VAL A 139 -9.02 8.92 14.46
C VAL A 139 -10.45 8.56 14.04
N ALA A 140 -10.76 7.26 13.91
CA ALA A 140 -12.09 6.79 13.50
C ALA A 140 -13.08 6.60 14.66
N VAL A 141 -12.63 6.74 15.93
CA VAL A 141 -13.45 6.69 17.15
C VAL A 141 -13.71 8.11 17.66
#